data_48874441b0d779ee35ed4922b730a13e
#
_entry.id   48874441b0d779ee35ed4922b730a13e
#
_cell.length_a   1.000
_cell.length_b   1.000
_cell.length_c   1.000
_cell.angle_alpha   90.00
_cell.angle_beta   90.00
_cell.angle_gamma   90.00
#
_symmetry.space_group_name_H-M   'P 1'
#
loop_
_entity.id
_entity.type
_entity.pdbx_description
1 polymer ?
#
loop_
_entity_poly.entity_id
_entity_poly.type
_entity_poly.pdbx_seq_one_letter_code
_entity_poly.pdbx_strand_id
1 'polypeptide(L)'
;MLTCYNPKDEQRFLRMGRFDPAEPSCALWWSGSGLRTQINCSRLELEAEVAEAEHTPWLAVTVDGAPVARLPLMAGRHRYALLEGMERGFAHEVAVTRDTQPCDSDAGPLLLRAVYSDGEPHAPTPRPTLIEFIGDSLTVGEGCVGPVGAMEWRMAWISNLFAYPTLVSERLNAEKRVIALGGWGVWRSWDSNPDCAIGRIYDRLCAVVPGGDIPCDFSQEDLLRVALKDSLRVALKDSLRVAAHWQPDAVVINLGTNDASALNALAPTDRPAMQAEITHCALSLIRQVRGHAPHAVILWAYGMCGDPLKDCLRAAVEQAQAEGDERVAWLALENPKGLASRRCDDAMGSRNHPGRKAHQSAAKQIADALIRWGVS
;
A
#
# COMPACT_ATOMS: atom_id res chain seq x y z
N MET A 1 -34.84 -3.56 7.63
CA MET A 1 -34.08 -3.92 8.86
C MET A 1 -32.68 -4.27 8.40
N LEU A 2 -31.62 -3.84 9.12
CA LEU A 2 -30.25 -4.19 8.76
C LEU A 2 -29.84 -5.47 9.47
N THR A 3 -29.23 -6.39 8.73
CA THR A 3 -28.60 -7.61 9.25
C THR A 3 -27.14 -7.31 9.59
N CYS A 4 -26.65 -7.87 10.70
CA CYS A 4 -25.28 -7.71 11.18
C CYS A 4 -24.42 -8.88 10.67
N TYR A 5 -23.26 -8.57 10.07
CA TYR A 5 -22.32 -9.53 9.54
C TYR A 5 -20.94 -9.36 10.18
N ASN A 6 -20.25 -10.48 10.40
CA ASN A 6 -18.87 -10.46 10.89
C ASN A 6 -17.91 -10.12 9.73
N PRO A 7 -17.07 -9.08 9.86
CA PRO A 7 -16.10 -8.71 8.82
C PRO A 7 -15.03 -9.78 8.54
N LYS A 8 -14.87 -10.77 9.42
CA LYS A 8 -13.98 -11.92 9.21
C LYS A 8 -14.61 -13.09 8.47
N ASP A 9 -15.90 -13.03 8.14
CA ASP A 9 -16.58 -14.07 7.36
C ASP A 9 -16.07 -14.05 5.90
N GLU A 10 -15.17 -14.98 5.59
CA GLU A 10 -14.52 -15.10 4.28
C GLU A 10 -15.46 -15.51 3.15
N GLN A 11 -16.67 -15.98 3.45
CA GLN A 11 -17.71 -16.21 2.44
C GLN A 11 -18.36 -14.90 1.99
N ARG A 12 -18.25 -13.87 2.81
CA ARG A 12 -18.92 -12.57 2.64
C ARG A 12 -17.96 -11.45 2.29
N PHE A 13 -16.73 -11.54 2.77
CA PHE A 13 -15.75 -10.46 2.64
C PHE A 13 -14.38 -11.01 2.25
N LEU A 14 -13.78 -10.41 1.22
CA LEU A 14 -12.37 -10.59 0.90
C LEU A 14 -11.55 -9.55 1.67
N ARG A 15 -10.66 -10.02 2.54
CA ARG A 15 -9.72 -9.12 3.25
C ARG A 15 -8.57 -8.74 2.33
N MET A 16 -8.13 -7.48 2.42
CA MET A 16 -7.03 -6.91 1.64
C MET A 16 -5.92 -6.44 2.55
N GLY A 17 -4.68 -6.49 2.06
CA GLY A 17 -3.50 -6.03 2.78
C GLY A 17 -2.84 -7.13 3.62
N ARG A 18 -1.90 -6.71 4.47
CA ARG A 18 -1.19 -7.61 5.40
C ARG A 18 -2.00 -7.72 6.69
N PHE A 19 -2.28 -8.94 7.17
CA PHE A 19 -3.04 -9.19 8.40
C PHE A 19 -2.56 -10.48 9.07
N ASP A 20 -2.81 -10.60 10.38
CA ASP A 20 -2.61 -11.84 11.13
C ASP A 20 -3.89 -12.69 11.06
N PRO A 21 -3.85 -13.93 10.54
CA PRO A 21 -5.00 -14.85 10.55
C PRO A 21 -5.50 -15.17 11.96
N ALA A 22 -4.59 -15.23 12.94
CA ALA A 22 -4.92 -15.54 14.34
C ALA A 22 -5.57 -14.37 15.08
N GLU A 23 -5.47 -13.14 14.55
CA GLU A 23 -6.09 -11.96 15.16
C GLU A 23 -7.62 -12.14 15.26
N PRO A 24 -8.21 -12.01 16.44
CA PRO A 24 -9.65 -12.22 16.63
C PRO A 24 -10.53 -11.16 15.96
N SER A 25 -9.95 -10.00 15.67
CA SER A 25 -10.63 -8.87 15.01
C SER A 25 -10.20 -8.73 13.55
N CYS A 26 -11.00 -8.04 12.74
CA CYS A 26 -10.57 -7.58 11.42
C CYS A 26 -9.76 -6.29 11.57
N ALA A 27 -8.45 -6.42 11.78
CA ALA A 27 -7.53 -5.31 11.99
C ALA A 27 -6.94 -4.81 10.68
N LEU A 28 -6.96 -3.50 10.49
CA LEU A 28 -6.35 -2.80 9.36
C LEU A 28 -5.08 -2.09 9.83
N TRP A 29 -3.93 -2.59 9.42
CA TRP A 29 -2.62 -2.12 9.84
C TRP A 29 -2.05 -1.04 8.92
N TRP A 30 -2.05 -1.29 7.61
CA TRP A 30 -1.40 -0.47 6.60
C TRP A 30 -2.39 0.27 5.71
N SER A 31 -1.92 1.32 5.04
CA SER A 31 -2.68 1.98 3.96
C SER A 31 -3.13 0.95 2.92
N GLY A 32 -4.35 1.09 2.41
CA GLY A 32 -4.91 0.18 1.41
C GLY A 32 -5.35 -1.18 1.95
N SER A 33 -5.12 -1.51 3.25
CA SER A 33 -5.74 -2.67 3.88
C SER A 33 -7.23 -2.44 4.09
N GLY A 34 -8.05 -3.51 3.98
CA GLY A 34 -9.50 -3.36 4.06
C GLY A 34 -10.30 -4.59 3.71
N LEU A 35 -11.53 -4.38 3.29
CA LEU A 35 -12.48 -5.40 2.87
C LEU A 35 -13.06 -5.10 1.50
N ARG A 36 -13.32 -6.15 0.71
CA ARG A 36 -14.16 -6.10 -0.49
C ARG A 36 -15.33 -7.08 -0.36
N THR A 37 -16.49 -6.69 -0.90
CA THR A 37 -17.67 -7.53 -0.98
C THR A 37 -18.48 -7.22 -2.23
N GLN A 38 -19.22 -8.20 -2.76
CA GLN A 38 -20.28 -7.96 -3.72
C GLN A 38 -21.63 -7.95 -2.99
N ILE A 39 -22.42 -6.91 -3.20
CA ILE A 39 -23.65 -6.74 -2.46
C ILE A 39 -24.71 -5.99 -3.29
N ASN A 40 -25.97 -6.46 -3.22
CA ASN A 40 -27.14 -5.76 -3.72
C ASN A 40 -27.93 -5.23 -2.53
N CYS A 41 -27.69 -3.98 -2.16
CA CYS A 41 -28.31 -3.34 -0.98
C CYS A 41 -28.69 -1.91 -1.26
N SER A 42 -29.63 -1.36 -0.50
CA SER A 42 -29.90 0.08 -0.48
C SER A 42 -29.16 0.80 0.64
N ARG A 43 -28.72 0.05 1.67
CA ARG A 43 -28.00 0.60 2.83
C ARG A 43 -26.89 -0.34 3.29
N LEU A 44 -25.69 0.23 3.45
CA LEU A 44 -24.52 -0.45 3.99
C LEU A 44 -23.87 0.44 5.04
N GLU A 45 -23.63 -0.11 6.24
CA GLU A 45 -22.98 0.56 7.35
C GLU A 45 -21.82 -0.29 7.88
N LEU A 46 -20.81 0.38 8.40
CA LEU A 46 -19.64 -0.24 9.02
C LEU A 46 -19.52 0.25 10.47
N GLU A 47 -19.34 -0.68 11.39
CA GLU A 47 -18.91 -0.37 12.74
C GLU A 47 -17.38 -0.53 12.82
N ALA A 48 -16.71 0.57 13.10
CA ALA A 48 -15.26 0.63 13.25
C ALA A 48 -14.89 1.12 14.66
N GLU A 49 -13.74 0.68 15.14
CA GLU A 49 -13.18 1.09 16.41
C GLU A 49 -11.73 1.57 16.20
N VAL A 50 -11.45 2.75 16.70
CA VAL A 50 -10.14 3.40 16.67
C VAL A 50 -9.73 3.67 18.10
N ALA A 51 -8.56 3.22 18.51
CA ALA A 51 -7.96 3.65 19.76
C ALA A 51 -7.69 5.18 19.74
N GLU A 52 -7.49 5.80 20.90
CA GLU A 52 -7.05 7.19 20.90
C GLU A 52 -5.78 7.35 20.07
N ALA A 53 -5.80 8.30 19.16
CA ALA A 53 -4.70 8.60 18.24
C ALA A 53 -4.54 10.11 18.12
N GLU A 54 -3.30 10.58 18.01
CA GLU A 54 -3.00 12.00 17.77
C GLU A 54 -3.57 12.47 16.43
N HIS A 55 -3.61 11.56 15.46
CA HIS A 55 -4.02 11.84 14.10
C HIS A 55 -5.22 10.98 13.69
N THR A 56 -6.31 11.62 13.31
CA THR A 56 -7.54 10.96 12.85
C THR A 56 -7.27 10.08 11.63
N PRO A 57 -7.44 8.75 11.69
CA PRO A 57 -7.35 7.89 10.52
C PRO A 57 -8.59 8.04 9.63
N TRP A 58 -8.43 7.73 8.34
CA TRP A 58 -9.50 7.83 7.35
C TRP A 58 -9.73 6.50 6.65
N LEU A 59 -11.00 6.22 6.34
CA LEU A 59 -11.40 5.17 5.40
C LEU A 59 -11.75 5.77 4.03
N ALA A 60 -11.43 5.03 2.99
CA ALA A 60 -11.95 5.25 1.65
C ALA A 60 -13.00 4.18 1.31
N VAL A 61 -14.05 4.58 0.61
CA VAL A 61 -15.11 3.71 0.11
C VAL A 61 -15.18 3.83 -1.41
N THR A 62 -15.15 2.69 -2.09
CA THR A 62 -15.37 2.64 -3.54
C THR A 62 -16.54 1.71 -3.88
N VAL A 63 -17.24 2.03 -4.95
CA VAL A 63 -18.28 1.19 -5.56
C VAL A 63 -17.88 0.94 -7.01
N ASP A 64 -17.72 -0.31 -7.41
CA ASP A 64 -17.24 -0.72 -8.74
C ASP A 64 -15.95 0.02 -9.16
N GLY A 65 -15.03 0.22 -8.20
CA GLY A 65 -13.80 0.99 -8.37
C GLY A 65 -13.96 2.51 -8.32
N ALA A 66 -15.17 3.06 -8.41
CA ALA A 66 -15.38 4.50 -8.33
C ALA A 66 -15.33 5.00 -6.88
N PRO A 67 -14.54 6.06 -6.56
CA PRO A 67 -14.52 6.68 -5.24
C PRO A 67 -15.87 7.30 -4.90
N VAL A 68 -16.50 6.88 -3.78
CA VAL A 68 -17.81 7.40 -3.34
C VAL A 68 -17.74 8.16 -2.03
N ALA A 69 -16.81 7.80 -1.12
CA ALA A 69 -16.64 8.51 0.14
C ALA A 69 -15.21 8.40 0.68
N ARG A 70 -14.82 9.38 1.49
CA ARG A 70 -13.71 9.35 2.44
C ARG A 70 -14.22 9.78 3.80
N LEU A 71 -14.03 8.94 4.82
CA LEU A 71 -14.64 9.08 6.13
C LEU A 71 -13.57 9.23 7.21
N PRO A 72 -13.53 10.35 7.96
CA PRO A 72 -12.71 10.46 9.16
C PRO A 72 -13.29 9.56 10.25
N LEU A 73 -12.45 8.83 10.98
CA LEU A 73 -12.87 7.95 12.06
C LEU A 73 -12.58 8.59 13.41
N MET A 74 -13.60 8.67 14.23
CA MET A 74 -13.49 9.16 15.61
C MET A 74 -12.92 8.07 16.53
N ALA A 75 -12.21 8.48 17.57
CA ALA A 75 -11.78 7.59 18.65
C ALA A 75 -12.96 6.89 19.30
N GLY A 76 -12.78 5.64 19.71
CA GLY A 76 -13.82 4.76 20.21
C GLY A 76 -14.49 3.94 19.11
N ARG A 77 -15.62 3.35 19.45
CA ARG A 77 -16.40 2.46 18.59
C ARG A 77 -17.61 3.22 18.03
N HIS A 78 -17.64 3.38 16.71
CA HIS A 78 -18.67 4.16 16.02
C HIS A 78 -19.18 3.44 14.78
N ARG A 79 -20.40 3.76 14.39
CA ARG A 79 -21.04 3.27 13.18
C ARG A 79 -21.07 4.37 12.13
N TYR A 80 -20.64 4.01 10.91
CA TYR A 80 -20.52 4.89 9.76
C TYR A 80 -21.41 4.39 8.63
N ALA A 81 -22.22 5.26 8.05
CA ALA A 81 -22.93 4.98 6.82
C ALA A 81 -21.91 4.98 5.67
N LEU A 82 -21.84 3.87 4.94
CA LEU A 82 -20.99 3.75 3.75
C LEU A 82 -21.79 4.06 2.48
N LEU A 83 -23.00 3.51 2.41
CA LEU A 83 -23.94 3.68 1.29
C LEU A 83 -25.35 3.86 1.84
N GLU A 84 -26.09 4.81 1.25
CA GLU A 84 -27.51 5.06 1.51
C GLU A 84 -28.26 5.36 0.21
N GLY A 85 -29.46 4.79 0.04
CA GLY A 85 -30.31 5.06 -1.09
C GLY A 85 -29.86 4.47 -2.43
N MET A 86 -29.01 3.44 -2.41
CA MET A 86 -28.64 2.70 -3.62
C MET A 86 -29.87 1.96 -4.18
N GLU A 87 -30.00 1.96 -5.51
CA GLU A 87 -31.03 1.16 -6.17
C GLU A 87 -30.70 -0.32 -6.09
N ARG A 88 -31.72 -1.13 -5.78
CA ARG A 88 -31.62 -2.58 -5.76
C ARG A 88 -31.95 -3.14 -7.15
N GLY A 89 -30.96 -3.32 -7.98
CA GLY A 89 -31.14 -3.91 -9.31
C GLY A 89 -30.15 -5.02 -9.60
N PHE A 90 -28.92 -4.83 -9.13
CA PHE A 90 -27.80 -5.75 -9.30
C PHE A 90 -26.80 -5.59 -8.16
N ALA A 91 -25.87 -6.54 -8.03
CA ALA A 91 -24.83 -6.48 -7.03
C ALA A 91 -23.68 -5.57 -7.49
N HIS A 92 -23.20 -4.73 -6.59
CA HIS A 92 -22.02 -3.89 -6.78
C HIS A 92 -20.84 -4.45 -5.97
N GLU A 93 -19.63 -4.29 -6.48
CA GLU A 93 -18.42 -4.49 -5.67
C GLU A 93 -18.20 -3.25 -4.80
N VAL A 94 -18.25 -3.43 -3.48
CA VAL A 94 -17.94 -2.38 -2.51
C VAL A 94 -16.61 -2.69 -1.84
N ALA A 95 -15.67 -1.73 -1.86
CA ALA A 95 -14.44 -1.82 -1.10
C ALA A 95 -14.36 -0.73 -0.05
N VAL A 96 -13.90 -1.10 1.15
CA VAL A 96 -13.63 -0.19 2.26
C VAL A 96 -12.20 -0.40 2.70
N THR A 97 -11.36 0.63 2.62
CA THR A 97 -9.93 0.53 2.90
C THR A 97 -9.45 1.63 3.84
N ARG A 98 -8.46 1.33 4.68
CA ARG A 98 -7.70 2.35 5.39
C ARG A 98 -7.00 3.23 4.35
N ASP A 99 -7.37 4.50 4.29
CA ASP A 99 -6.89 5.43 3.27
C ASP A 99 -5.59 6.14 3.68
N THR A 100 -5.36 6.26 4.98
CA THR A 100 -4.21 6.93 5.58
C THR A 100 -3.21 5.93 6.16
N GLN A 101 -1.97 6.36 6.33
CA GLN A 101 -0.92 5.54 6.94
C GLN A 101 -1.17 5.26 8.43
N PRO A 102 -0.53 4.23 9.00
CA PRO A 102 -0.36 4.11 10.44
C PRO A 102 0.65 5.15 10.95
N CYS A 103 0.56 5.48 12.23
CA CYS A 103 1.53 6.33 12.93
C CYS A 103 2.05 5.62 14.18
N ASP A 104 3.24 6.00 14.62
CA ASP A 104 3.85 5.54 15.88
C ASP A 104 3.10 6.06 17.11
N SER A 105 2.31 7.14 16.95
CA SER A 105 1.38 7.66 17.97
C SER A 105 0.04 6.89 18.02
N ASP A 106 -0.23 5.95 17.08
CA ASP A 106 -1.44 5.14 17.12
C ASP A 106 -1.39 4.16 18.31
N ALA A 107 -2.40 4.13 19.16
CA ALA A 107 -2.46 3.20 20.30
C ALA A 107 -2.84 1.76 19.91
N GLY A 108 -3.16 1.51 18.64
CA GLY A 108 -3.49 0.19 18.09
C GLY A 108 -3.95 0.27 16.64
N PRO A 109 -4.26 -0.87 16.01
CA PRO A 109 -4.76 -0.89 14.64
C PRO A 109 -6.17 -0.33 14.56
N LEU A 110 -6.60 0.01 13.35
CA LEU A 110 -8.00 0.29 13.06
C LEU A 110 -8.75 -1.04 12.99
N LEU A 111 -9.82 -1.20 13.77
CA LEU A 111 -10.57 -2.44 13.88
C LEU A 111 -11.94 -2.30 13.20
N LEU A 112 -12.26 -3.22 12.30
CA LEU A 112 -13.60 -3.37 11.75
C LEU A 112 -14.36 -4.39 12.62
N ARG A 113 -15.45 -3.94 13.28
CA ARG A 113 -16.19 -4.73 14.26
C ARG A 113 -17.38 -5.44 13.69
N ALA A 114 -18.14 -4.77 12.81
CA ALA A 114 -19.35 -5.32 12.20
C ALA A 114 -19.69 -4.58 10.89
N VAL A 115 -20.30 -5.29 9.97
CA VAL A 115 -20.93 -4.72 8.77
C VAL A 115 -22.44 -4.92 8.89
N TYR A 116 -23.22 -3.88 8.60
CA TYR A 116 -24.68 -3.93 8.65
C TYR A 116 -25.24 -3.59 7.27
N SER A 117 -26.14 -4.43 6.77
CA SER A 117 -26.77 -4.20 5.47
C SER A 117 -28.19 -4.76 5.42
N ASP A 118 -28.98 -4.21 4.52
CA ASP A 118 -30.29 -4.74 4.12
C ASP A 118 -30.22 -5.71 2.93
N GLY A 119 -29.02 -5.93 2.38
CA GLY A 119 -28.68 -6.96 1.41
C GLY A 119 -27.70 -7.98 1.98
N GLU A 120 -27.55 -9.12 1.31
CA GLU A 120 -26.58 -10.15 1.69
C GLU A 120 -25.24 -9.91 0.99
N PRO A 121 -24.11 -9.76 1.75
CA PRO A 121 -22.78 -9.64 1.18
C PRO A 121 -22.23 -11.00 0.74
N HIS A 122 -21.42 -11.00 -0.32
CA HIS A 122 -20.71 -12.17 -0.84
C HIS A 122 -19.27 -11.78 -1.17
N ALA A 123 -18.30 -12.62 -0.80
CA ALA A 123 -16.91 -12.35 -1.14
C ALA A 123 -16.72 -12.38 -2.67
N PRO A 124 -16.10 -11.36 -3.26
CA PRO A 124 -15.75 -11.38 -4.68
C PRO A 124 -14.64 -12.40 -4.94
N THR A 125 -14.50 -12.83 -6.19
CA THR A 125 -13.32 -13.61 -6.60
C THR A 125 -12.07 -12.76 -6.42
N PRO A 126 -11.00 -13.27 -5.77
CA PRO A 126 -9.72 -12.59 -5.72
C PRO A 126 -9.18 -12.28 -7.10
N ARG A 127 -8.53 -11.16 -7.27
CA ARG A 127 -7.83 -10.80 -8.50
C ARG A 127 -6.65 -11.75 -8.72
N PRO A 128 -6.28 -12.06 -9.97
CA PRO A 128 -5.29 -13.12 -10.25
C PRO A 128 -3.86 -12.75 -9.87
N THR A 129 -3.56 -11.47 -9.77
CA THR A 129 -2.22 -10.91 -9.56
C THR A 129 -2.17 -10.21 -8.21
N LEU A 130 -1.06 -10.34 -7.48
CA LEU A 130 -0.78 -9.56 -6.26
C LEU A 130 0.48 -8.72 -6.47
N ILE A 131 0.38 -7.43 -6.15
CA ILE A 131 1.51 -6.49 -6.18
C ILE A 131 1.72 -5.94 -4.76
N GLU A 132 2.94 -6.07 -4.26
CA GLU A 132 3.33 -5.41 -3.01
C GLU A 132 4.07 -4.10 -3.32
N PHE A 133 3.77 -3.05 -2.57
CA PHE A 133 4.37 -1.74 -2.69
C PHE A 133 5.09 -1.37 -1.40
N ILE A 134 6.40 -1.14 -1.50
CA ILE A 134 7.26 -0.75 -0.38
C ILE A 134 7.69 0.70 -0.62
N GLY A 135 7.50 1.58 0.38
CA GLY A 135 7.85 2.97 0.15
C GLY A 135 7.64 3.92 1.32
N ASP A 136 7.56 5.19 0.97
CA ASP A 136 7.47 6.32 1.91
C ASP A 136 6.17 7.13 1.72
N SER A 137 6.22 8.44 1.98
CA SER A 137 5.09 9.38 1.81
C SER A 137 4.49 9.36 0.39
N LEU A 138 5.30 9.09 -0.63
CA LEU A 138 4.83 8.98 -2.02
C LEU A 138 3.95 7.75 -2.21
N THR A 139 4.27 6.66 -1.53
CA THR A 139 3.56 5.40 -1.61
C THR A 139 2.26 5.40 -0.80
N VAL A 140 2.23 6.08 0.36
CA VAL A 140 0.98 6.27 1.11
C VAL A 140 0.05 7.30 0.48
N GLY A 141 0.56 8.16 -0.40
CA GLY A 141 -0.23 9.15 -1.14
C GLY A 141 -0.33 10.51 -0.46
N GLU A 142 0.73 10.94 0.23
CA GLU A 142 0.84 12.32 0.70
C GLU A 142 0.86 13.28 -0.51
N GLY A 143 0.10 14.37 -0.44
CA GLY A 143 -0.07 15.30 -1.56
C GLY A 143 -1.20 14.98 -2.53
N CYS A 144 -1.77 13.77 -2.50
CA CYS A 144 -2.89 13.39 -3.38
C CYS A 144 -4.16 14.19 -3.14
N VAL A 145 -4.39 14.63 -1.91
CA VAL A 145 -5.50 15.50 -1.51
C VAL A 145 -4.97 16.64 -0.65
N GLY A 146 -5.74 17.69 -0.49
CA GLY A 146 -5.30 18.90 0.20
C GLY A 146 -4.91 20.02 -0.76
N PRO A 147 -4.79 21.26 -0.25
CA PRO A 147 -4.51 22.43 -1.06
C PRO A 147 -3.07 22.41 -1.61
N VAL A 148 -2.92 22.75 -2.88
CA VAL A 148 -1.59 22.95 -3.48
C VAL A 148 -0.87 24.07 -2.73
N GLY A 149 0.38 23.84 -2.36
CA GLY A 149 1.21 24.80 -1.66
C GLY A 149 0.96 24.93 -0.14
N ALA A 150 -0.04 24.23 0.41
CA ALA A 150 -0.16 24.11 1.87
C ALA A 150 1.02 23.31 2.43
N MET A 151 1.64 23.80 3.51
CA MET A 151 2.87 23.22 4.09
C MET A 151 2.64 22.46 5.39
N GLU A 152 1.44 22.57 5.99
CA GLU A 152 1.11 21.85 7.22
C GLU A 152 0.97 20.35 6.93
N TRP A 153 1.52 19.52 7.81
CA TRP A 153 1.26 18.08 7.75
C TRP A 153 -0.13 17.79 8.33
N ARG A 154 -0.96 17.12 7.55
CA ARG A 154 -2.31 16.69 7.99
C ARG A 154 -2.59 15.30 7.46
N MET A 155 -2.99 14.38 8.36
CA MET A 155 -3.40 13.02 8.00
C MET A 155 -4.52 13.03 6.94
N ALA A 156 -5.45 13.97 7.01
CA ALA A 156 -6.55 14.14 6.05
C ALA A 156 -6.09 14.39 4.59
N TRP A 157 -4.83 14.82 4.40
CA TRP A 157 -4.26 15.11 3.07
C TRP A 157 -3.47 13.94 2.48
N ILE A 158 -3.37 12.83 3.21
CA ILE A 158 -2.86 11.55 2.74
C ILE A 158 -4.01 10.75 2.17
N SER A 159 -3.85 10.16 0.99
CA SER A 159 -4.86 9.29 0.41
C SER A 159 -4.25 8.18 -0.45
N ASN A 160 -4.26 6.95 0.06
CA ASN A 160 -3.84 5.77 -0.69
C ASN A 160 -4.80 5.48 -1.86
N LEU A 161 -6.07 5.88 -1.76
CA LEU A 161 -7.06 5.73 -2.84
C LEU A 161 -6.60 6.40 -4.14
N PHE A 162 -5.95 7.57 -4.05
CA PHE A 162 -5.49 8.33 -5.21
C PHE A 162 -3.98 8.18 -5.49
N ALA A 163 -3.28 7.38 -4.70
CA ALA A 163 -1.85 7.12 -4.85
C ALA A 163 -1.57 6.08 -5.94
N TYR A 164 -0.35 6.10 -6.46
CA TYR A 164 0.07 5.20 -7.54
C TYR A 164 -0.11 3.71 -7.22
N PRO A 165 0.01 3.20 -5.97
CA PRO A 165 -0.22 1.79 -5.69
C PRO A 165 -1.65 1.33 -6.05
N THR A 166 -2.65 2.13 -5.68
CA THR A 166 -4.04 1.85 -6.04
C THR A 166 -4.24 1.90 -7.55
N LEU A 167 -3.74 2.95 -8.21
CA LEU A 167 -3.90 3.14 -9.64
C LEU A 167 -3.20 2.06 -10.49
N VAL A 168 -2.02 1.57 -10.05
CA VAL A 168 -1.33 0.42 -10.68
C VAL A 168 -2.18 -0.83 -10.54
N SER A 169 -2.67 -1.11 -9.33
CA SER A 169 -3.44 -2.32 -9.03
C SER A 169 -4.76 -2.35 -9.80
N GLU A 170 -5.45 -1.23 -9.91
CA GLU A 170 -6.66 -1.12 -10.75
C GLU A 170 -6.34 -1.36 -12.23
N ARG A 171 -5.26 -0.76 -12.73
CA ARG A 171 -4.85 -0.88 -14.14
C ARG A 171 -4.46 -2.30 -14.52
N LEU A 172 -3.88 -3.07 -13.59
CA LEU A 172 -3.45 -4.46 -13.79
C LEU A 172 -4.44 -5.49 -13.26
N ASN A 173 -5.63 -5.07 -12.83
CA ASN A 173 -6.59 -5.94 -12.15
C ASN A 173 -5.93 -6.80 -11.07
N ALA A 174 -5.12 -6.17 -10.20
CA ALA A 174 -4.32 -6.83 -9.18
C ALA A 174 -4.83 -6.55 -7.76
N GLU A 175 -4.64 -7.50 -6.86
CA GLU A 175 -4.63 -7.24 -5.42
C GLU A 175 -3.40 -6.43 -5.05
N LYS A 176 -3.47 -5.69 -3.93
CA LYS A 176 -2.33 -4.91 -3.45
C LYS A 176 -2.05 -5.10 -1.97
N ARG A 177 -0.77 -5.00 -1.62
CA ARG A 177 -0.29 -4.76 -0.25
C ARG A 177 0.59 -3.52 -0.26
N VAL A 178 0.47 -2.69 0.74
CA VAL A 178 1.27 -1.45 0.87
C VAL A 178 1.99 -1.49 2.20
N ILE A 179 3.33 -1.40 2.17
CA ILE A 179 4.20 -1.33 3.34
C ILE A 179 4.96 0.00 3.21
N ALA A 180 4.37 1.05 3.75
CA ALA A 180 4.91 2.39 3.53
C ALA A 180 4.61 3.34 4.69
N LEU A 181 5.58 4.21 4.99
CA LEU A 181 5.51 5.23 6.03
C LEU A 181 6.12 6.54 5.56
N GLY A 182 5.38 7.62 5.70
CA GLY A 182 5.87 8.96 5.39
C GLY A 182 7.10 9.30 6.21
N GLY A 183 8.11 9.89 5.57
CA GLY A 183 9.34 10.28 6.24
C GLY A 183 10.41 9.18 6.36
N TRP A 184 10.07 7.91 6.13
CA TRP A 184 10.99 6.78 6.25
C TRP A 184 11.84 6.59 4.97
N GLY A 185 13.02 6.01 5.10
CA GLY A 185 13.92 5.74 3.99
C GLY A 185 14.31 4.26 3.88
N VAL A 186 15.25 3.98 3.00
CA VAL A 186 15.91 2.68 2.91
C VAL A 186 17.08 2.58 3.88
N TRP A 187 17.72 3.71 4.18
CA TRP A 187 18.86 3.85 5.08
C TRP A 187 18.46 4.53 6.39
N ARG A 188 17.74 5.67 6.32
CA ARG A 188 17.21 6.42 7.47
C ARG A 188 16.08 7.37 7.06
N SER A 189 15.41 7.99 8.05
CA SER A 189 14.38 9.00 7.80
C SER A 189 14.96 10.32 7.27
N TRP A 190 14.05 11.20 6.83
CA TRP A 190 14.38 12.54 6.35
C TRP A 190 15.15 13.42 7.38
N ASP A 191 14.92 13.20 8.68
CA ASP A 191 15.56 13.85 9.83
C ASP A 191 16.75 13.07 10.39
N SER A 192 17.24 12.10 9.61
CA SER A 192 18.43 11.29 9.88
C SER A 192 18.31 10.26 11.02
N ASN A 193 17.09 9.83 11.40
CA ASN A 193 16.89 8.75 12.35
C ASN A 193 17.16 7.38 11.67
N PRO A 194 18.19 6.61 12.10
CA PRO A 194 18.53 5.31 11.50
C PRO A 194 17.53 4.20 11.84
N ASP A 195 16.68 4.39 12.85
CA ASP A 195 15.67 3.40 13.22
C ASP A 195 14.45 3.43 12.28
N CYS A 196 14.29 4.52 11.54
CA CYS A 196 13.23 4.71 10.56
C CYS A 196 13.64 4.27 9.14
N ALA A 197 14.18 3.05 9.03
CA ALA A 197 14.47 2.38 7.76
C ALA A 197 13.47 1.23 7.52
N ILE A 198 12.81 1.23 6.35
CA ILE A 198 11.72 0.26 6.05
C ILE A 198 12.20 -1.20 6.14
N GLY A 199 13.44 -1.51 5.76
CA GLY A 199 13.99 -2.87 5.87
C GLY A 199 13.98 -3.43 7.29
N ARG A 200 14.00 -2.59 8.33
CA ARG A 200 13.96 -3.03 9.74
C ARG A 200 12.59 -3.59 10.15
N ILE A 201 11.53 -3.16 9.48
CA ILE A 201 10.15 -3.52 9.83
C ILE A 201 9.46 -4.36 8.74
N TYR A 202 10.12 -4.60 7.62
CA TYR A 202 9.50 -5.29 6.49
C TYR A 202 9.04 -6.72 6.85
N ASP A 203 9.78 -7.42 7.71
CA ASP A 203 9.46 -8.78 8.17
C ASP A 203 8.39 -8.82 9.28
N ARG A 204 7.83 -7.68 9.64
CA ARG A 204 6.82 -7.55 10.70
C ARG A 204 5.46 -7.22 10.13
N LEU A 205 4.41 -7.59 10.86
CA LEU A 205 3.04 -7.25 10.49
C LEU A 205 2.87 -5.73 10.36
N CYS A 206 3.19 -4.97 11.42
CA CYS A 206 3.25 -3.50 11.43
C CYS A 206 3.95 -3.01 12.70
N ALA A 207 5.29 -3.02 12.73
CA ALA A 207 6.07 -2.78 13.94
C ALA A 207 5.92 -1.38 14.55
N VAL A 208 5.36 -0.41 13.82
CA VAL A 208 5.15 0.97 14.32
C VAL A 208 3.90 1.12 15.15
N VAL A 209 2.99 0.13 15.14
CA VAL A 209 1.73 0.17 15.89
C VAL A 209 1.75 -0.89 16.99
N PRO A 210 1.35 -0.58 18.24
CA PRO A 210 1.26 -1.56 19.31
C PRO A 210 0.49 -2.82 18.91
N GLY A 211 1.06 -3.99 19.22
CA GLY A 211 0.51 -5.28 18.85
C GLY A 211 0.85 -5.74 17.43
N GLY A 212 1.47 -4.90 16.60
CA GLY A 212 1.86 -5.23 15.22
C GLY A 212 3.33 -5.65 15.06
N ASP A 213 4.14 -5.63 16.13
CA ASP A 213 5.53 -6.11 16.09
C ASP A 213 5.59 -7.66 16.18
N ILE A 214 4.89 -8.30 15.23
CA ILE A 214 4.79 -9.75 15.10
C ILE A 214 5.51 -10.14 13.80
N PRO A 215 6.39 -11.14 13.81
CA PRO A 215 7.00 -11.67 12.59
C PRO A 215 5.94 -12.16 11.59
N CYS A 216 6.07 -11.78 10.33
CA CYS A 216 5.28 -12.37 9.26
C CYS A 216 5.78 -13.77 8.91
N ASP A 217 4.86 -14.71 8.78
CA ASP A 217 5.18 -16.05 8.26
C ASP A 217 4.97 -16.07 6.74
N PHE A 218 6.05 -15.88 6.00
CA PHE A 218 6.04 -15.92 4.54
C PHE A 218 6.06 -17.35 3.98
N SER A 219 6.31 -18.38 4.81
CA SER A 219 6.42 -19.78 4.36
C SER A 219 5.07 -20.38 3.96
N GLN A 220 3.97 -19.91 4.55
CA GLN A 220 2.62 -20.37 4.24
C GLN A 220 2.11 -19.88 2.86
N GLU A 221 2.73 -18.85 2.31
CA GLU A 221 2.35 -18.28 1.00
C GLU A 221 2.64 -19.23 -0.16
N ASP A 222 3.70 -20.07 -0.06
CA ASP A 222 4.13 -20.98 -1.15
C ASP A 222 3.16 -22.15 -1.38
N LEU A 223 2.56 -22.69 -0.32
CA LEU A 223 1.65 -23.85 -0.43
C LEU A 223 0.38 -23.52 -1.22
N LEU A 224 -0.12 -22.29 -1.11
CA LEU A 224 -1.31 -21.84 -1.83
C LEU A 224 -1.01 -21.57 -3.32
N ARG A 225 0.19 -21.10 -3.66
CA ARG A 225 0.59 -20.85 -5.06
C ARG A 225 0.77 -22.14 -5.85
N VAL A 226 1.32 -23.19 -5.24
CA VAL A 226 1.46 -24.51 -5.85
C VAL A 226 0.10 -25.12 -6.14
N ALA A 227 -0.85 -25.02 -5.21
CA ALA A 227 -2.22 -25.53 -5.38
C ALA A 227 -3.00 -24.80 -6.50
N LEU A 228 -2.65 -23.54 -6.81
CA LEU A 228 -3.28 -22.74 -7.86
C LEU A 228 -2.80 -23.06 -9.29
N LYS A 229 -1.56 -23.55 -9.44
CA LYS A 229 -0.96 -23.86 -10.77
C LYS A 229 -1.43 -25.16 -11.37
N ASP A 230 -1.79 -26.13 -10.55
CA ASP A 230 -2.26 -27.44 -11.01
C ASP A 230 -3.79 -27.51 -11.04
N SER A 231 -4.33 -28.34 -11.92
CA SER A 231 -5.74 -28.54 -12.28
C SER A 231 -6.77 -28.66 -11.12
N LEU A 232 -6.33 -28.51 -9.88
CA LEU A 232 -7.15 -28.40 -8.67
C LEU A 232 -7.87 -27.04 -8.52
N ARG A 233 -7.65 -26.10 -9.43
CA ARG A 233 -8.28 -24.77 -9.44
C ARG A 233 -9.81 -24.78 -9.22
N VAL A 234 -10.48 -25.84 -9.62
CA VAL A 234 -11.95 -25.94 -9.57
C VAL A 234 -12.44 -26.46 -8.21
N ALA A 235 -11.70 -27.38 -7.56
CA ALA A 235 -12.11 -27.97 -6.29
C ALA A 235 -11.72 -27.10 -5.06
N LEU A 236 -10.68 -26.27 -5.21
CA LEU A 236 -10.19 -25.38 -4.16
C LEU A 236 -10.82 -23.98 -4.19
N LYS A 237 -11.74 -23.68 -5.12
CA LYS A 237 -12.43 -22.38 -5.20
C LYS A 237 -13.04 -21.95 -3.87
N ASP A 238 -13.50 -22.89 -3.07
CA ASP A 238 -14.10 -22.59 -1.76
C ASP A 238 -13.07 -22.46 -0.63
N SER A 239 -11.87 -23.02 -0.79
CA SER A 239 -10.75 -22.91 0.17
C SER A 239 -9.80 -21.74 -0.16
N LEU A 240 -9.86 -21.18 -1.37
CA LEU A 240 -8.96 -20.14 -1.88
C LEU A 240 -9.35 -18.72 -1.48
N ARG A 241 -10.30 -18.57 -0.60
CA ARG A 241 -10.76 -17.26 -0.08
C ARG A 241 -9.73 -16.56 0.82
N VAL A 242 -8.59 -17.19 1.09
CA VAL A 242 -7.45 -16.64 1.86
C VAL A 242 -6.43 -15.98 0.92
N ALA A 243 -6.90 -15.21 -0.05
CA ALA A 243 -6.05 -14.56 -1.06
C ALA A 243 -5.04 -13.55 -0.48
N ALA A 244 -5.19 -13.16 0.76
CA ALA A 244 -4.32 -12.21 1.41
C ALA A 244 -2.95 -12.78 1.85
N HIS A 245 -2.72 -14.07 1.67
CA HIS A 245 -1.49 -14.77 2.10
C HIS A 245 -0.65 -15.33 0.95
N TRP A 246 -1.01 -15.11 -0.31
CA TRP A 246 -0.16 -15.59 -1.41
C TRP A 246 1.04 -14.67 -1.64
N GLN A 247 2.10 -15.22 -2.22
CA GLN A 247 3.28 -14.46 -2.59
C GLN A 247 2.99 -13.44 -3.70
N PRO A 248 3.59 -12.25 -3.66
CA PRO A 248 3.40 -11.26 -4.71
C PRO A 248 4.01 -11.73 -6.04
N ASP A 249 3.34 -11.39 -7.14
CA ASP A 249 3.87 -11.54 -8.50
C ASP A 249 4.89 -10.43 -8.82
N ALA A 250 4.72 -9.27 -8.18
CA ALA A 250 5.66 -8.16 -8.25
C ALA A 250 5.77 -7.42 -6.91
N VAL A 251 6.96 -6.87 -6.65
CA VAL A 251 7.22 -5.92 -5.56
C VAL A 251 7.76 -4.63 -6.17
N VAL A 252 7.07 -3.52 -5.92
CA VAL A 252 7.50 -2.18 -6.36
C VAL A 252 8.09 -1.45 -5.18
N ILE A 253 9.37 -1.07 -5.25
CA ILE A 253 10.06 -0.29 -4.22
C ILE A 253 10.20 1.15 -4.69
N ASN A 254 9.70 2.10 -3.89
CA ASN A 254 9.87 3.53 -4.13
C ASN A 254 10.38 4.19 -2.84
N LEU A 255 11.69 4.15 -2.65
CA LEU A 255 12.45 4.69 -1.53
C LEU A 255 13.67 5.45 -2.02
N GLY A 256 14.21 6.35 -1.17
CA GLY A 256 15.39 7.16 -1.47
C GLY A 256 15.16 8.66 -1.32
N THR A 257 13.90 9.12 -1.35
CA THR A 257 13.57 10.54 -1.23
C THR A 257 13.96 11.10 0.14
N ASN A 258 13.67 10.38 1.21
CA ASN A 258 14.01 10.79 2.58
C ASN A 258 15.51 10.62 2.86
N ASP A 259 16.13 9.57 2.34
CA ASP A 259 17.57 9.33 2.40
C ASP A 259 18.36 10.47 1.74
N ALA A 260 17.86 11.02 0.63
CA ALA A 260 18.46 12.17 -0.03
C ALA A 260 18.41 13.42 0.85
N SER A 261 17.32 13.62 1.60
CA SER A 261 17.21 14.72 2.55
C SER A 261 18.23 14.58 3.69
N ALA A 262 18.31 13.36 4.27
CA ALA A 262 19.29 13.03 5.30
C ALA A 262 20.73 13.20 4.79
N LEU A 263 21.05 12.73 3.59
CA LEU A 263 22.38 12.90 2.98
C LEU A 263 22.75 14.36 2.75
N ASN A 264 21.79 15.19 2.33
CA ASN A 264 22.02 16.61 2.08
C ASN A 264 22.30 17.40 3.37
N ALA A 265 21.86 16.91 4.53
CA ALA A 265 22.16 17.50 5.82
C ALA A 265 23.62 17.27 6.28
N LEU A 266 24.33 16.30 5.64
CA LEU A 266 25.73 16.00 5.98
C LEU A 266 26.72 16.94 5.27
N ALA A 267 27.92 17.06 5.86
CA ALA A 267 29.02 17.73 5.21
C ALA A 267 29.37 17.07 3.86
N PRO A 268 29.74 17.84 2.83
CA PRO A 268 30.09 17.29 1.50
C PRO A 268 31.17 16.19 1.53
N THR A 269 32.10 16.27 2.48
CA THR A 269 33.19 15.30 2.65
C THR A 269 32.69 13.92 3.09
N ASP A 270 31.56 13.83 3.79
CA ASP A 270 31.05 12.59 4.37
C ASP A 270 30.07 11.89 3.40
N ARG A 271 29.54 12.63 2.43
CA ARG A 271 28.52 12.10 1.50
C ARG A 271 28.95 10.89 0.70
N PRO A 272 30.18 10.75 0.18
CA PRO A 272 30.55 9.55 -0.59
C PRO A 272 30.49 8.26 0.21
N ALA A 273 30.93 8.29 1.48
CA ALA A 273 30.82 7.11 2.35
C ALA A 273 29.37 6.73 2.62
N MET A 274 28.53 7.73 2.87
CA MET A 274 27.10 7.49 3.13
C MET A 274 26.35 7.07 1.87
N GLN A 275 26.75 7.50 0.69
CA GLN A 275 26.20 7.00 -0.57
C GLN A 275 26.48 5.51 -0.76
N ALA A 276 27.69 5.05 -0.42
CA ALA A 276 28.01 3.62 -0.44
C ALA A 276 27.14 2.83 0.58
N GLU A 277 26.89 3.40 1.77
CA GLU A 277 26.01 2.79 2.76
C GLU A 277 24.55 2.73 2.28
N ILE A 278 24.04 3.78 1.63
CA ILE A 278 22.70 3.79 1.01
C ILE A 278 22.59 2.68 -0.04
N THR A 279 23.61 2.52 -0.91
CA THR A 279 23.67 1.43 -1.89
C THR A 279 23.60 0.06 -1.21
N HIS A 280 24.36 -0.12 -0.13
CA HIS A 280 24.35 -1.36 0.65
C HIS A 280 22.98 -1.65 1.29
N CYS A 281 22.34 -0.64 1.88
CA CYS A 281 21.00 -0.79 2.47
C CYS A 281 19.94 -1.12 1.40
N ALA A 282 20.03 -0.48 0.23
CA ALA A 282 19.13 -0.76 -0.89
C ALA A 282 19.30 -2.21 -1.40
N LEU A 283 20.54 -2.68 -1.57
CA LEU A 283 20.82 -4.06 -1.95
C LEU A 283 20.34 -5.05 -0.87
N SER A 284 20.54 -4.71 0.40
CA SER A 284 20.06 -5.54 1.52
C SER A 284 18.53 -5.68 1.52
N LEU A 285 17.79 -4.60 1.23
CA LEU A 285 16.33 -4.65 1.11
C LEU A 285 15.91 -5.50 -0.11
N ILE A 286 16.58 -5.38 -1.26
CA ILE A 286 16.31 -6.23 -2.43
C ILE A 286 16.47 -7.71 -2.06
N ARG A 287 17.57 -8.08 -1.39
CA ARG A 287 17.83 -9.47 -0.95
C ARG A 287 16.82 -9.96 0.07
N GLN A 288 16.42 -9.11 1.01
CA GLN A 288 15.38 -9.42 2.00
C GLN A 288 14.04 -9.70 1.31
N VAL A 289 13.61 -8.82 0.39
CA VAL A 289 12.40 -9.00 -0.41
C VAL A 289 12.49 -10.28 -1.25
N ARG A 290 13.63 -10.54 -1.90
CA ARG A 290 13.85 -11.75 -2.69
C ARG A 290 13.75 -13.01 -1.84
N GLY A 291 14.27 -12.98 -0.60
CA GLY A 291 14.15 -14.10 0.36
C GLY A 291 12.69 -14.47 0.66
N HIS A 292 11.78 -13.49 0.69
CA HIS A 292 10.37 -13.71 0.98
C HIS A 292 9.50 -13.86 -0.28
N ALA A 293 9.95 -13.36 -1.42
CA ALA A 293 9.23 -13.41 -2.69
C ALA A 293 10.15 -13.92 -3.82
N PRO A 294 10.53 -15.23 -3.80
CA PRO A 294 11.56 -15.78 -4.67
C PRO A 294 11.25 -15.67 -6.17
N HIS A 295 9.98 -15.56 -6.53
CA HIS A 295 9.54 -15.51 -7.93
C HIS A 295 9.04 -14.14 -8.39
N ALA A 296 8.90 -13.17 -7.48
CA ALA A 296 8.40 -11.85 -7.81
C ALA A 296 9.33 -11.07 -8.75
N VAL A 297 8.76 -10.23 -9.59
CA VAL A 297 9.50 -9.13 -10.22
C VAL A 297 9.74 -8.06 -9.18
N ILE A 298 10.98 -7.71 -8.87
CA ILE A 298 11.31 -6.58 -8.00
C ILE A 298 11.63 -5.37 -8.88
N LEU A 299 10.80 -4.32 -8.79
CA LEU A 299 10.96 -3.10 -9.56
C LEU A 299 11.29 -1.94 -8.63
N TRP A 300 12.54 -1.45 -8.66
CA TRP A 300 12.89 -0.20 -7.98
C TRP A 300 12.49 0.98 -8.86
N ALA A 301 11.44 1.70 -8.46
CA ALA A 301 10.88 2.84 -9.19
C ALA A 301 11.20 4.12 -8.43
N TYR A 302 11.98 5.05 -9.03
CA TYR A 302 12.46 6.25 -8.35
C TYR A 302 12.44 7.48 -9.25
N GLY A 303 12.15 8.66 -8.69
CA GLY A 303 12.20 9.92 -9.44
C GLY A 303 11.04 10.88 -9.20
N MET A 304 9.94 10.46 -8.57
CA MET A 304 8.73 11.29 -8.38
C MET A 304 9.00 12.63 -7.66
N CYS A 305 10.01 12.72 -6.81
CA CYS A 305 10.43 13.95 -6.12
C CYS A 305 11.83 14.43 -6.53
N GLY A 306 12.28 14.03 -7.71
CA GLY A 306 13.65 14.21 -8.16
C GLY A 306 14.46 12.94 -7.98
N ASP A 307 15.70 12.96 -8.49
CA ASP A 307 16.50 11.75 -8.62
C ASP A 307 17.93 11.85 -8.03
N PRO A 308 18.15 12.54 -6.88
CA PRO A 308 19.49 12.80 -6.36
C PRO A 308 20.28 11.54 -5.98
N LEU A 309 19.60 10.43 -5.69
CA LEU A 309 20.21 9.14 -5.32
C LEU A 309 20.11 8.08 -6.42
N LYS A 310 19.74 8.47 -7.66
CA LYS A 310 19.53 7.50 -8.75
C LYS A 310 20.74 6.58 -8.96
N ASP A 311 21.95 7.12 -8.90
CA ASP A 311 23.18 6.34 -9.17
C ASP A 311 23.43 5.31 -8.04
N CYS A 312 23.21 5.67 -6.77
CA CYS A 312 23.34 4.75 -5.64
C CYS A 312 22.30 3.63 -5.68
N LEU A 313 21.04 3.99 -5.91
CA LEU A 313 19.92 3.03 -5.91
C LEU A 313 19.97 2.13 -7.13
N ARG A 314 20.34 2.69 -8.30
CA ARG A 314 20.55 1.93 -9.53
C ARG A 314 21.72 0.96 -9.39
N ALA A 315 22.83 1.39 -8.77
CA ALA A 315 23.98 0.51 -8.50
C ALA A 315 23.58 -0.70 -7.64
N ALA A 316 22.69 -0.53 -6.65
CA ALA A 316 22.17 -1.65 -5.87
C ALA A 316 21.38 -2.67 -6.72
N VAL A 317 20.56 -2.18 -7.67
CA VAL A 317 19.84 -3.03 -8.62
C VAL A 317 20.80 -3.76 -9.55
N GLU A 318 21.78 -3.05 -10.13
CA GLU A 318 22.79 -3.62 -11.02
C GLU A 318 23.66 -4.66 -10.30
N GLN A 319 23.97 -4.45 -9.01
CA GLN A 319 24.70 -5.41 -8.21
C GLN A 319 23.86 -6.67 -7.96
N ALA A 320 22.58 -6.55 -7.62
CA ALA A 320 21.69 -7.70 -7.45
C ALA A 320 21.62 -8.52 -8.76
N GLN A 321 21.54 -7.85 -9.91
CA GLN A 321 21.59 -8.50 -11.24
C GLN A 321 22.90 -9.24 -11.47
N ALA A 322 24.03 -8.63 -11.14
CA ALA A 322 25.36 -9.25 -11.24
C ALA A 322 25.53 -10.46 -10.32
N GLU A 323 24.79 -10.51 -9.22
CA GLU A 323 24.72 -11.64 -8.29
C GLU A 323 23.76 -12.75 -8.77
N GLY A 324 23.12 -12.58 -9.91
CA GLY A 324 22.26 -13.58 -10.55
C GLY A 324 20.76 -13.38 -10.33
N ASP A 325 20.30 -12.24 -9.76
CA ASP A 325 18.88 -11.92 -9.70
C ASP A 325 18.39 -11.36 -11.03
N GLU A 326 17.91 -12.24 -11.91
CA GLU A 326 17.41 -11.87 -13.25
C GLU A 326 16.04 -11.17 -13.21
N ARG A 327 15.36 -11.11 -12.05
CA ARG A 327 14.01 -10.56 -11.90
C ARG A 327 13.98 -9.28 -11.07
N VAL A 328 15.08 -8.56 -10.99
CA VAL A 328 15.15 -7.22 -10.42
C VAL A 328 15.38 -6.18 -11.52
N ALA A 329 14.72 -5.04 -11.45
CA ALA A 329 14.80 -4.00 -12.47
C ALA A 329 14.76 -2.59 -11.87
N TRP A 330 15.34 -1.65 -12.61
CA TRP A 330 15.29 -0.21 -12.33
C TRP A 330 14.29 0.49 -13.25
N LEU A 331 13.52 1.41 -12.68
CA LEU A 331 12.63 2.32 -13.43
C LEU A 331 12.85 3.76 -12.97
N ALA A 332 13.35 4.61 -13.86
CA ALA A 332 13.36 6.05 -13.63
C ALA A 332 11.95 6.62 -13.87
N LEU A 333 11.35 7.18 -12.84
CA LEU A 333 10.07 7.87 -12.94
C LEU A 333 10.24 9.33 -13.34
N GLU A 334 9.28 9.86 -14.09
CA GLU A 334 9.27 11.27 -14.47
C GLU A 334 9.06 12.15 -13.22
N ASN A 335 9.89 13.19 -13.11
CA ASN A 335 9.73 14.21 -12.09
C ASN A 335 8.55 15.13 -12.42
N PRO A 336 7.53 15.25 -11.56
CA PRO A 336 6.39 16.13 -11.80
C PRO A 336 6.75 17.62 -11.91
N LYS A 337 7.89 18.08 -11.36
CA LYS A 337 8.38 19.45 -11.59
C LYS A 337 8.68 19.72 -13.07
N GLY A 338 9.11 18.70 -13.82
CA GLY A 338 9.21 18.77 -15.27
C GLY A 338 7.84 18.85 -15.97
N LEU A 339 6.81 18.26 -15.39
CA LEU A 339 5.42 18.35 -15.85
C LEU A 339 4.76 19.70 -15.51
N ALA A 340 5.11 20.29 -14.36
CA ALA A 340 4.61 21.60 -13.92
C ALA A 340 4.97 22.73 -14.87
N SER A 341 6.10 22.64 -15.60
CA SER A 341 6.48 23.60 -16.64
C SER A 341 5.49 23.67 -17.81
N ARG A 342 4.55 22.70 -17.89
CA ARG A 342 3.47 22.62 -18.89
C ARG A 342 2.10 23.07 -18.37
N ARG A 343 2.02 23.89 -17.30
CA ARG A 343 0.79 24.39 -16.67
C ARG A 343 -0.15 23.30 -16.16
N CYS A 344 0.38 22.34 -15.42
CA CYS A 344 -0.40 21.26 -14.80
C CYS A 344 -0.49 21.50 -13.29
N ASP A 345 -1.52 22.22 -12.84
CA ASP A 345 -1.69 22.64 -11.45
C ASP A 345 -1.84 21.48 -10.47
N ASP A 346 -2.17 20.25 -10.95
CA ASP A 346 -2.31 19.02 -10.11
C ASP A 346 -1.08 18.11 -10.15
N ALA A 347 0.04 18.54 -10.76
CA ALA A 347 1.28 17.76 -10.75
C ALA A 347 1.94 17.74 -9.36
N MET A 348 1.79 18.85 -8.63
CA MET A 348 2.21 18.97 -7.23
C MET A 348 0.97 19.15 -6.33
N GLY A 349 1.03 18.56 -5.14
CA GLY A 349 0.02 18.65 -4.12
C GLY A 349 0.45 19.46 -2.89
N SER A 350 -0.08 19.13 -1.71
CA SER A 350 0.33 19.73 -0.46
C SER A 350 1.75 19.33 -0.09
N ARG A 351 2.44 20.18 0.71
CA ARG A 351 3.79 19.96 1.23
C ARG A 351 4.86 19.66 0.16
N ASN A 352 4.70 20.21 -1.03
CA ASN A 352 5.59 19.94 -2.17
C ASN A 352 5.69 18.45 -2.55
N HIS A 353 4.70 17.63 -2.19
CA HIS A 353 4.59 16.25 -2.61
C HIS A 353 3.92 16.17 -3.99
N PRO A 354 4.13 15.09 -4.74
CA PRO A 354 3.43 14.85 -6.00
C PRO A 354 1.91 14.83 -5.82
N GLY A 355 1.22 15.54 -6.70
CA GLY A 355 -0.25 15.55 -6.76
C GLY A 355 -0.82 14.39 -7.60
N ARG A 356 -2.16 14.33 -7.74
CA ARG A 356 -2.85 13.22 -8.43
C ARG A 356 -2.35 12.94 -9.84
N LYS A 357 -2.03 13.96 -10.64
CA LYS A 357 -1.52 13.75 -12.01
C LYS A 357 -0.14 13.11 -12.03
N ALA A 358 0.73 13.47 -11.07
CA ALA A 358 2.02 12.82 -10.94
C ALA A 358 1.87 11.35 -10.54
N HIS A 359 0.95 11.02 -9.62
CA HIS A 359 0.61 9.64 -9.28
C HIS A 359 0.03 8.86 -10.46
N GLN A 360 -0.81 9.47 -11.28
CA GLN A 360 -1.35 8.86 -12.52
C GLN A 360 -0.23 8.58 -13.54
N SER A 361 0.72 9.51 -13.71
CA SER A 361 1.88 9.32 -14.59
C SER A 361 2.77 8.19 -14.07
N ALA A 362 3.12 8.19 -12.78
CA ALA A 362 3.92 7.14 -12.15
C ALA A 362 3.23 5.77 -12.27
N ALA A 363 1.92 5.71 -11.99
CA ALA A 363 1.16 4.48 -12.11
C ALA A 363 1.19 3.90 -13.53
N LYS A 364 1.04 4.76 -14.54
CA LYS A 364 1.17 4.32 -15.94
C LYS A 364 2.56 3.75 -16.22
N GLN A 365 3.62 4.45 -15.84
CA GLN A 365 5.00 4.02 -16.07
C GLN A 365 5.32 2.69 -15.37
N ILE A 366 4.88 2.54 -14.11
CA ILE A 366 5.07 1.31 -13.32
C ILE A 366 4.28 0.16 -13.93
N ALA A 367 3.00 0.36 -14.26
CA ALA A 367 2.18 -0.70 -14.86
C ALA A 367 2.74 -1.13 -16.22
N ASP A 368 3.13 -0.19 -17.09
CA ASP A 368 3.73 -0.49 -18.38
C ASP A 368 5.09 -1.25 -18.22
N ALA A 369 5.85 -0.96 -17.16
CA ALA A 369 7.07 -1.71 -16.84
C ALA A 369 6.74 -3.14 -16.36
N LEU A 370 5.79 -3.31 -15.46
CA LEU A 370 5.38 -4.63 -14.96
C LEU A 370 4.81 -5.52 -16.07
N ILE A 371 4.01 -4.96 -16.99
CA ILE A 371 3.50 -5.69 -18.17
C ILE A 371 4.65 -6.25 -19.01
N ARG A 372 5.72 -5.46 -19.24
CA ARG A 372 6.92 -5.94 -19.97
C ARG A 372 7.62 -7.11 -19.27
N TRP A 373 7.44 -7.25 -17.97
CA TRP A 373 7.94 -8.36 -17.18
C TRP A 373 6.94 -9.54 -17.07
N GLY A 374 5.80 -9.47 -17.77
CA GLY A 374 4.77 -10.50 -17.77
C GLY A 374 3.87 -10.52 -16.55
N VAL A 375 3.81 -9.41 -15.81
CA VAL A 375 2.86 -9.20 -14.71
C VAL A 375 1.60 -8.53 -15.27
N SER A 376 0.47 -9.26 -15.26
CA SER A 376 -0.81 -8.80 -15.84
C SER A 376 -2.00 -9.41 -15.12
#